data_0667631f2a1ec4215f99d8f3d8f5d5db
#
_entry.id   0667631f2a1ec4215f99d8f3d8f5d5db
#
_cell.length_a   1.000
_cell.length_b   1.000
_cell.length_c   1.000
_cell.angle_alpha   90.00
_cell.angle_beta   90.00
_cell.angle_gamma   90.00
#
_symmetry.space_group_name_H-M   'P 1'
#
loop_
_entity.id
_entity.type
_entity.pdbx_description
1 polymer ?
#
loop_
_entity_poly.entity_id
_entity_poly.type
_entity_poly.pdbx_seq_one_letter_code
_entity_poly.pdbx_strand_id
1 'polypeptide(L)'
;MQIPSRFTIAVHILTLIAQNKGNKTKLTSDFMAGSVGVNPVIIRKTLSQLKKADLIFVQRGSGGSTLAMAPEEINLLQVYRAVDSIGPSGQLFSFHDNPNPNCPVGAHIHDVLDQKLERIQLAMEAEL
;
A
#
# COMPACT_ATOMS: atom_id res chain seq x y z
N MET A 1 6.70 -14.43 -2.79
CA MET A 1 5.59 -13.55 -2.36
C MET A 1 6.12 -12.54 -1.38
N GLN A 2 5.98 -11.27 -1.71
CA GLN A 2 6.45 -10.17 -0.86
C GLN A 2 5.46 -9.03 -0.95
N ILE A 3 5.28 -8.35 0.16
CA ILE A 3 4.59 -7.04 0.12
C ILE A 3 5.61 -6.07 -0.49
N PRO A 4 5.29 -5.43 -1.62
CA PRO A 4 6.26 -4.61 -2.33
C PRO A 4 6.62 -3.34 -1.57
N SER A 5 7.78 -2.77 -1.91
CA SER A 5 8.29 -1.55 -1.28
C SER A 5 7.38 -0.33 -1.48
N ARG A 6 6.46 -0.38 -2.45
CA ARG A 6 5.50 0.73 -2.61
C ARG A 6 4.68 1.01 -1.35
N PHE A 7 4.46 -0.02 -0.53
CA PHE A 7 3.81 0.16 0.78
C PHE A 7 4.66 1.01 1.72
N THR A 8 5.91 0.64 1.92
CA THR A 8 6.80 1.40 2.82
C THR A 8 7.15 2.78 2.25
N ILE A 9 7.25 2.90 0.93
CA ILE A 9 7.40 4.20 0.25
C ILE A 9 6.22 5.12 0.57
N ALA A 10 5.00 4.60 0.50
CA ALA A 10 3.80 5.37 0.81
C ALA A 10 3.79 5.85 2.26
N VAL A 11 4.16 4.99 3.20
CA VAL A 11 4.28 5.38 4.62
C VAL A 11 5.32 6.48 4.79
N HIS A 12 6.47 6.36 4.13
CA HIS A 12 7.53 7.36 4.17
C HIS A 12 7.03 8.72 3.65
N ILE A 13 6.32 8.70 2.51
CA ILE A 13 5.75 9.93 1.92
C ILE A 13 4.74 10.58 2.88
N LEU A 14 3.83 9.80 3.45
CA LEU A 14 2.85 10.33 4.41
C LEU A 14 3.53 10.93 5.64
N THR A 15 4.61 10.32 6.11
CA THR A 15 5.39 10.83 7.23
C THR A 15 6.06 12.17 6.88
N LEU A 16 6.62 12.30 5.67
CA LEU A 16 7.18 13.57 5.21
C LEU A 16 6.11 14.66 5.16
N ILE A 17 4.93 14.34 4.65
CA ILE A 17 3.83 15.31 4.58
C ILE A 17 3.39 15.72 5.98
N ALA A 18 3.27 14.76 6.91
CA ALA A 18 2.89 15.03 8.29
C ALA A 18 3.89 15.93 9.00
N GLN A 19 5.18 15.67 8.80
CA GLN A 19 6.26 16.46 9.42
C GLN A 19 6.39 17.86 8.83
N ASN A 20 5.92 18.06 7.60
CA ASN A 20 6.00 19.34 6.91
C ASN A 20 4.83 20.28 7.26
N LYS A 21 3.88 19.84 8.08
CA LYS A 21 2.70 20.63 8.44
C LYS A 21 3.12 21.94 9.10
N GLY A 22 2.67 23.05 8.50
CA GLY A 22 3.03 24.39 8.98
C GLY A 22 4.41 24.87 8.57
N ASN A 23 5.19 24.07 7.87
CA ASN A 23 6.50 24.44 7.35
C ASN A 23 6.34 25.07 5.96
N LYS A 24 7.15 26.08 5.66
CA LYS A 24 7.13 26.77 4.36
C LYS A 24 7.92 26.04 3.27
N THR A 25 8.67 25.00 3.62
CA THR A 25 9.44 24.22 2.67
C THR A 25 8.49 23.41 1.77
N LYS A 26 8.64 23.57 0.47
CA LYS A 26 7.85 22.81 -0.50
C LYS A 26 8.29 21.35 -0.55
N LEU A 27 7.34 20.46 -0.42
CA LEU A 27 7.54 19.05 -0.67
C LEU A 27 7.29 18.75 -2.14
N THR A 28 8.31 18.96 -2.97
CA THR A 28 8.25 18.57 -4.39
C THR A 28 8.46 17.07 -4.53
N SER A 29 8.04 16.52 -5.67
CA SER A 29 8.33 15.11 -5.99
C SER A 29 9.82 14.82 -5.99
N ASP A 30 10.63 15.78 -6.43
CA ASP A 30 12.09 15.62 -6.43
C ASP A 30 12.66 15.59 -5.02
N PHE A 31 12.16 16.45 -4.12
CA PHE A 31 12.59 16.44 -2.73
C PHE A 31 12.22 15.12 -2.05
N MET A 32 10.97 14.67 -2.24
CA MET A 32 10.53 13.39 -1.68
C MET A 32 11.33 12.22 -2.23
N ALA A 33 11.62 12.24 -3.53
CA ALA A 33 12.42 11.20 -4.18
C ALA A 33 13.82 11.12 -3.58
N GLY A 34 14.42 12.26 -3.26
CA GLY A 34 15.71 12.32 -2.58
C GLY A 34 15.67 11.73 -1.19
N SER A 35 14.60 12.02 -0.43
CA SER A 35 14.43 11.48 0.92
C SER A 35 14.18 9.97 0.91
N VAL A 36 13.31 9.52 0.01
CA VAL A 36 12.91 8.11 -0.07
C VAL A 36 13.98 7.26 -0.75
N GLY A 37 14.74 7.86 -1.67
CA GLY A 37 15.77 7.15 -2.43
C GLY A 37 15.23 6.43 -3.65
N VAL A 38 14.22 7.00 -4.30
CA VAL A 38 13.59 6.42 -5.50
C VAL A 38 13.42 7.47 -6.59
N ASN A 39 13.05 7.02 -7.78
CA ASN A 39 12.77 7.89 -8.92
C ASN A 39 11.53 8.77 -8.64
N PRO A 40 11.54 10.07 -9.01
CA PRO A 40 10.36 10.93 -8.85
C PRO A 40 9.08 10.42 -9.50
N VAL A 41 9.18 9.62 -10.55
CA VAL A 41 8.02 9.01 -11.21
C VAL A 41 7.28 8.10 -10.22
N ILE A 42 8.02 7.34 -9.40
CA ILE A 42 7.43 6.47 -8.36
C ILE A 42 6.72 7.32 -7.31
N ILE A 43 7.31 8.44 -6.92
CA ILE A 43 6.70 9.38 -5.97
C ILE A 43 5.36 9.89 -6.52
N ARG A 44 5.35 10.36 -7.76
CA ARG A 44 4.12 10.89 -8.38
C ARG A 44 3.03 9.84 -8.48
N LYS A 45 3.40 8.60 -8.84
CA LYS A 45 2.45 7.49 -8.89
C LYS A 45 1.86 7.20 -7.51
N THR A 46 2.71 7.15 -6.48
CA THR A 46 2.28 6.89 -5.11
C THR A 46 1.38 8.01 -4.59
N LEU A 47 1.73 9.27 -4.85
CA LEU A 47 0.88 10.41 -4.49
C LEU A 47 -0.50 10.30 -5.14
N SER A 48 -0.56 9.90 -6.40
CA SER A 48 -1.84 9.70 -7.10
C SER A 48 -2.69 8.63 -6.42
N GLN A 49 -2.08 7.52 -6.01
CA GLN A 49 -2.78 6.45 -5.30
C GLN A 49 -3.29 6.89 -3.93
N LEU A 50 -2.49 7.65 -3.19
CA LEU A 50 -2.88 8.19 -1.89
C LEU A 50 -4.00 9.21 -2.02
N LYS A 51 -3.96 10.04 -3.06
CA LYS A 51 -5.03 11.00 -3.36
C LYS A 51 -6.35 10.28 -3.68
N LYS A 52 -6.31 9.24 -4.49
CA LYS A 52 -7.51 8.45 -4.83
C LYS A 52 -8.13 7.78 -3.61
N ALA A 53 -7.31 7.43 -2.62
CA ALA A 53 -7.76 6.83 -1.38
C ALA A 53 -8.21 7.87 -0.35
N ASP A 54 -8.22 9.14 -0.70
CA ASP A 54 -8.62 10.26 0.16
C ASP A 54 -7.76 10.39 1.42
N LEU A 55 -6.49 9.99 1.32
CA LEU A 55 -5.53 10.14 2.42
C LEU A 55 -4.79 11.47 2.38
N ILE A 56 -4.69 12.06 1.18
CA ILE A 56 -4.03 13.35 0.97
C ILE A 56 -4.85 14.22 0.03
N PHE A 57 -4.61 15.54 0.14
CA PHE A 57 -5.00 16.52 -0.86
C PHE A 57 -3.76 16.98 -1.61
N VAL A 58 -3.89 17.16 -2.92
CA VAL A 58 -2.83 17.70 -3.77
C VAL A 58 -3.32 19.01 -4.38
N GLN A 59 -2.60 20.09 -4.09
CA GLN A 59 -2.92 21.40 -4.68
C GLN A 59 -2.19 21.57 -6.00
N ARG A 60 -2.88 22.13 -6.98
CA ARG A 60 -2.27 22.45 -8.26
C ARG A 60 -1.28 23.62 -8.10
N GLY A 61 -0.23 23.60 -8.90
CA GLY A 61 0.79 24.64 -8.89
C GLY A 61 1.75 24.49 -7.71
N SER A 62 1.90 25.55 -6.93
CA SER A 62 2.91 25.63 -5.90
C SER A 62 2.47 25.08 -4.54
N GLY A 63 1.24 24.55 -4.43
CA GLY A 63 0.66 24.26 -3.11
C GLY A 63 1.14 22.98 -2.44
N GLY A 64 1.63 22.01 -3.20
CA GLY A 64 2.09 20.74 -2.65
C GLY A 64 0.97 19.85 -2.13
N SER A 65 1.35 18.90 -1.27
CA SER A 65 0.43 17.91 -0.70
C SER A 65 0.23 18.14 0.79
N THR A 66 -0.99 17.89 1.26
CA THR A 66 -1.35 17.92 2.68
C THR A 66 -2.14 16.68 3.04
N LEU A 67 -2.12 16.30 4.33
CA LEU A 67 -2.94 15.18 4.79
C LEU A 67 -4.42 15.56 4.74
N ALA A 68 -5.26 14.61 4.32
CA ALA A 68 -6.71 14.79 4.29
C ALA A 68 -7.35 14.55 5.66
N MET A 69 -6.61 13.95 6.59
CA MET A 69 -7.08 13.65 7.94
C MET A 69 -5.90 13.74 8.91
N ALA A 70 -6.19 13.75 10.21
CA ALA A 70 -5.15 13.80 11.22
C ALA A 70 -4.24 12.56 11.12
N PRO A 71 -2.92 12.69 11.35
CA PRO A 71 -2.01 11.54 11.28
C PRO A 71 -2.45 10.38 12.16
N GLU A 72 -3.04 10.64 13.31
CA GLU A 72 -3.52 9.61 14.24
C GLU A 72 -4.69 8.80 13.68
N GLU A 73 -5.39 9.35 12.69
CA GLU A 73 -6.54 8.70 12.05
C GLU A 73 -6.13 7.82 10.87
N ILE A 74 -4.89 7.92 10.42
CA ILE A 74 -4.38 7.11 9.31
C ILE A 74 -3.73 5.85 9.88
N ASN A 75 -4.26 4.68 9.54
CA ASN A 75 -3.66 3.42 9.93
C ASN A 75 -2.95 2.76 8.73
N LEU A 76 -2.13 1.77 9.03
CA LEU A 76 -1.35 1.10 7.98
C LEU A 76 -2.22 0.31 7.01
N LEU A 77 -3.41 -0.13 7.45
CA LEU A 77 -4.34 -0.85 6.57
C LEU A 77 -4.83 0.03 5.43
N GLN A 78 -5.15 1.31 5.74
CA GLN A 78 -5.56 2.27 4.72
C GLN A 78 -4.46 2.47 3.67
N VAL A 79 -3.21 2.59 4.11
CA VAL A 79 -2.07 2.74 3.20
C VAL A 79 -1.85 1.47 2.37
N TYR A 80 -1.91 0.33 3.01
CA TYR A 80 -1.79 -0.99 2.38
C TYR A 80 -2.78 -1.16 1.22
N ARG A 81 -4.04 -0.76 1.43
CA ARG A 81 -5.08 -0.82 0.40
C ARG A 81 -4.90 0.25 -0.67
N ALA A 82 -4.48 1.45 -0.28
CA ALA A 82 -4.34 2.58 -1.21
C ALA A 82 -3.35 2.28 -2.33
N VAL A 83 -2.27 1.57 -2.03
CA VAL A 83 -1.18 1.30 -2.98
C VAL A 83 -1.22 -0.12 -3.56
N ASP A 84 -2.33 -0.83 -3.39
CA ASP A 84 -2.51 -2.20 -3.91
C ASP A 84 -1.33 -3.11 -3.53
N SER A 85 -1.03 -3.16 -2.23
CA SER A 85 0.17 -3.86 -1.73
C SER A 85 0.24 -5.34 -2.12
N ILE A 86 -0.92 -5.98 -2.29
CA ILE A 86 -1.00 -7.39 -2.66
C ILE A 86 -1.55 -7.60 -4.07
N GLY A 87 -1.55 -6.54 -4.89
CA GLY A 87 -1.97 -6.62 -6.28
C GLY A 87 -3.49 -6.63 -6.48
N PRO A 88 -3.94 -6.73 -7.74
CA PRO A 88 -5.36 -6.59 -8.07
C PRO A 88 -6.25 -7.73 -7.56
N SER A 89 -5.69 -8.92 -7.31
CA SER A 89 -6.48 -10.02 -6.77
C SER A 89 -6.92 -9.81 -5.32
N GLY A 90 -6.23 -8.95 -4.58
CA GLY A 90 -6.47 -8.75 -3.16
C GLY A 90 -6.07 -9.94 -2.29
N GLN A 91 -5.30 -10.89 -2.82
CA GLN A 91 -4.88 -12.10 -2.13
C GLN A 91 -3.39 -12.09 -1.85
N LEU A 92 -3.02 -12.29 -0.58
CA LEU A 92 -1.64 -12.33 -0.13
C LEU A 92 -0.90 -13.55 -0.69
N PHE A 93 -1.56 -14.69 -0.68
CA PHE A 93 -0.98 -15.95 -1.16
C PHE A 93 -1.42 -16.22 -2.58
N SER A 94 -0.46 -16.60 -3.41
CA SER A 94 -0.76 -17.09 -4.75
C SER A 94 -1.04 -18.59 -4.68
N PHE A 95 -2.12 -19.00 -5.34
CA PHE A 95 -2.50 -20.41 -5.38
C PHE A 95 -2.06 -21.01 -6.70
N HIS A 96 -1.58 -22.26 -6.66
CA HIS A 96 -1.32 -22.99 -7.88
C HIS A 96 -2.65 -23.45 -8.50
N ASP A 97 -2.73 -23.37 -9.82
CA ASP A 97 -3.92 -23.74 -10.56
C ASP A 97 -3.84 -25.19 -11.02
N ASN A 98 -5.01 -25.79 -11.22
CA ASN A 98 -5.14 -27.10 -11.86
C ASN A 98 -4.40 -28.26 -11.17
N PRO A 99 -4.50 -28.41 -9.83
CA PRO A 99 -3.99 -29.64 -9.24
C PRO A 99 -4.73 -30.84 -9.80
N ASN A 100 -4.04 -31.98 -9.88
CA ASN A 100 -4.58 -33.17 -10.52
C ASN A 100 -5.84 -33.68 -9.79
N PRO A 101 -7.03 -33.66 -10.42
CA PRO A 101 -8.26 -34.07 -9.76
C PRO A 101 -8.32 -35.58 -9.51
N ASN A 102 -7.47 -36.38 -10.17
CA ASN A 102 -7.39 -37.83 -9.96
C ASN A 102 -6.49 -38.22 -8.80
N CYS A 103 -5.72 -37.22 -8.27
CA CYS A 103 -4.94 -37.45 -7.06
C CYS A 103 -5.80 -37.08 -5.84
N PRO A 104 -5.93 -37.95 -4.83
CA PRO A 104 -6.75 -37.64 -3.65
C PRO A 104 -6.31 -36.37 -2.93
N VAL A 105 -5.00 -36.09 -2.89
CA VAL A 105 -4.46 -34.84 -2.29
C VAL A 105 -4.75 -33.66 -3.21
N GLY A 106 -4.46 -33.78 -4.50
CA GLY A 106 -4.68 -32.69 -5.46
C GLY A 106 -6.14 -32.30 -5.59
N ALA A 107 -7.05 -33.28 -5.48
CA ALA A 107 -8.48 -33.01 -5.57
C ALA A 107 -9.00 -32.16 -4.39
N HIS A 108 -8.32 -32.16 -3.25
CA HIS A 108 -8.80 -31.53 -2.02
C HIS A 108 -7.86 -30.49 -1.43
N ILE A 109 -6.72 -30.21 -2.07
CA ILE A 109 -5.72 -29.28 -1.50
C ILE A 109 -6.29 -27.89 -1.23
N HIS A 110 -7.10 -27.36 -2.12
CA HIS A 110 -7.73 -26.06 -1.95
C HIS A 110 -8.78 -26.07 -0.84
N ASP A 111 -9.52 -27.16 -0.68
CA ASP A 111 -10.51 -27.29 0.39
C ASP A 111 -9.86 -27.24 1.79
N VAL A 112 -8.63 -27.76 1.89
CA VAL A 112 -7.90 -27.82 3.17
C VAL A 112 -7.14 -26.55 3.43
N LEU A 113 -6.52 -25.98 2.41
CA LEU A 113 -5.51 -24.93 2.56
C LEU A 113 -6.07 -23.50 2.45
N ASP A 114 -6.98 -23.27 1.51
CA ASP A 114 -7.37 -21.91 1.13
C ASP A 114 -8.00 -21.14 2.28
N GLN A 115 -8.85 -21.76 3.07
CA GLN A 115 -9.48 -21.11 4.23
C GLN A 115 -8.44 -20.72 5.28
N LYS A 116 -7.43 -21.55 5.47
CA LYS A 116 -6.35 -21.27 6.42
C LYS A 116 -5.52 -20.06 5.97
N LEU A 117 -5.21 -20.00 4.69
CA LEU A 117 -4.45 -18.87 4.12
C LEU A 117 -5.25 -17.57 4.19
N GLU A 118 -6.55 -17.63 3.95
CA GLU A 118 -7.42 -16.47 4.10
C GLU A 118 -7.42 -15.97 5.55
N ARG A 119 -7.51 -16.86 6.53
CA ARG A 119 -7.46 -16.49 7.94
C ARG A 119 -6.15 -15.83 8.33
N ILE A 120 -5.02 -16.32 7.77
CA ILE A 120 -3.70 -15.72 8.00
C ILE A 120 -3.67 -14.30 7.44
N GLN A 121 -4.19 -14.11 6.23
CA GLN A 121 -4.26 -12.78 5.62
C GLN A 121 -5.10 -11.83 6.47
N LEU A 122 -6.28 -12.25 6.90
CA LEU A 122 -7.17 -11.43 7.73
C LEU A 122 -6.51 -11.07 9.07
N ALA A 123 -5.78 -11.99 9.66
CA ALA A 123 -5.04 -11.73 10.90
C ALA A 123 -3.95 -10.68 10.69
N MET A 124 -3.21 -10.77 9.58
CA MET A 124 -2.21 -9.77 9.23
C MET A 124 -2.86 -8.39 9.02
N GLU A 125 -3.96 -8.33 8.28
CA GLU A 125 -4.65 -7.08 8.01
C GLU A 125 -5.22 -6.45 9.27
N ALA A 126 -5.62 -7.27 10.24
CA ALA A 126 -6.12 -6.78 11.53
C ALA A 126 -5.03 -6.09 12.35
N GLU A 127 -3.76 -6.45 12.15
CA GLU A 127 -2.64 -5.81 12.85
C GLU A 127 -2.22 -4.47 12.20
N LEU A 128 -2.63 -4.22 10.99
CA LEU A 128 -2.33 -2.97 10.31
C LEU A 128 -3.27 -1.85 10.78
#